data_04909c6a6f1e38ff66e75b085e1fa681
#
_entry.id   04909c6a6f1e38ff66e75b085e1fa681
#
_cell.length_a   1.000
_cell.length_b   1.000
_cell.length_c   1.000
_cell.angle_alpha   90.00
_cell.angle_beta   90.00
_cell.angle_gamma   90.00
#
_symmetry.space_group_name_H-M   'P 1'
#
loop_
_entity.id
_entity.type
_entity.pdbx_description
1 polymer ?
#
loop_
_entity_poly.entity_id
_entity_poly.type
_entity_poly.pdbx_seq_one_letter_code
_entity_poly.pdbx_strand_id
1 'polypeptide(L)'
;TKFIENISTNEDARYLFYMGKIEAIQMNYSDSYRYLSSSYRKAPEKTAHGFKTLVNKYLILVQLLMGEIPDIKSLMKSNQISDYTEFKPYLLMLKIVRNGNLDEFKQAMNDFGNNFHEDGTFNLVQRIRHVVIKAGLRKINLSYSRISIKDITEKLKLENEKETEYIIAKAIRDGVFLATINHKEGYVQSKEIQDIYSTFEPQKSYLTRIQFLNNILTEAKKSMKYSQEQEEVKKELKSKELEEGDDMDVSFHDIL
;
A
#
# COMPACT_ATOMS: atom_id res chain seq x y z
N THR A 1 3.30 -24.00 0.76
CA THR A 1 3.77 -25.17 1.54
C THR A 1 2.58 -25.71 2.34
N LYS A 2 2.11 -26.93 2.02
CA LYS A 2 1.08 -27.62 2.82
C LYS A 2 1.71 -28.00 4.16
N PHE A 3 1.09 -27.54 5.23
CA PHE A 3 1.47 -27.90 6.59
C PHE A 3 1.15 -29.39 6.84
N ILE A 4 2.00 -30.05 7.61
CA ILE A 4 1.83 -31.43 8.05
C ILE A 4 0.68 -31.48 9.06
N GLU A 5 -0.26 -32.40 8.90
CA GLU A 5 -1.54 -32.47 9.63
C GLU A 5 -1.46 -32.70 11.16
N ASN A 6 -0.28 -32.90 11.73
CA ASN A 6 -0.08 -33.20 13.17
C ASN A 6 0.84 -32.21 13.88
N ILE A 7 0.55 -30.89 13.78
CA ILE A 7 1.35 -29.87 14.46
C ILE A 7 0.70 -29.49 15.79
N SER A 8 1.53 -29.30 16.82
CA SER A 8 1.10 -28.75 18.10
C SER A 8 0.54 -27.33 17.89
N THR A 9 -0.55 -26.98 18.60
CA THR A 9 -1.15 -25.64 18.57
C THR A 9 -0.13 -24.53 18.90
N ASN A 10 0.88 -24.83 19.72
CA ASN A 10 1.95 -23.91 20.07
C ASN A 10 2.90 -23.63 18.91
N GLU A 11 3.23 -24.64 18.11
CA GLU A 11 4.09 -24.51 16.94
C GLU A 11 3.36 -23.75 15.83
N ASP A 12 2.08 -24.02 15.64
CA ASP A 12 1.23 -23.32 14.69
C ASP A 12 1.10 -21.82 15.08
N ALA A 13 0.93 -21.51 16.38
CA ALA A 13 0.90 -20.14 16.85
C ALA A 13 2.22 -19.40 16.56
N ARG A 14 3.38 -20.05 16.78
CA ARG A 14 4.70 -19.49 16.45
C ARG A 14 4.89 -19.30 14.94
N TYR A 15 4.49 -20.27 14.14
CA TYR A 15 4.56 -20.16 12.68
C TYR A 15 3.77 -18.97 12.17
N LEU A 16 2.51 -18.83 12.62
CA LEU A 16 1.65 -17.71 12.23
C LEU A 16 2.25 -16.35 12.67
N PHE A 17 2.92 -16.31 13.82
CA PHE A 17 3.63 -15.11 14.24
C PHE A 17 4.76 -14.74 13.30
N TYR A 18 5.62 -15.68 12.91
CA TYR A 18 6.71 -15.40 11.98
C TYR A 18 6.21 -15.04 10.58
N MET A 19 5.14 -15.69 10.10
CA MET A 19 4.49 -15.30 8.86
C MET A 19 3.97 -13.87 8.93
N GLY A 20 3.27 -13.51 10.01
CA GLY A 20 2.81 -12.15 10.23
C GLY A 20 3.93 -11.13 10.28
N LYS A 21 5.07 -11.48 10.91
CA LYS A 21 6.26 -10.62 10.94
C LYS A 21 6.88 -10.42 9.55
N ILE A 22 6.96 -11.46 8.74
CA ILE A 22 7.48 -11.39 7.36
C ILE A 22 6.58 -10.48 6.51
N GLU A 23 5.26 -10.69 6.56
CA GLU A 23 4.29 -9.86 5.81
C GLU A 23 4.32 -8.40 6.25
N ALA A 24 4.54 -8.11 7.55
CA ALA A 24 4.71 -6.74 8.04
C ALA A 24 5.95 -6.06 7.44
N ILE A 25 7.05 -6.79 7.28
CA ILE A 25 8.28 -6.29 6.65
C ILE A 25 8.05 -6.04 5.16
N GLN A 26 7.31 -6.92 4.48
CA GLN A 26 6.94 -6.82 3.07
C GLN A 26 5.86 -5.77 2.78
N MET A 27 5.35 -5.08 3.80
CA MET A 27 4.29 -4.07 3.71
C MET A 27 2.89 -4.62 3.40
N ASN A 28 2.66 -5.91 3.49
CA ASN A 28 1.35 -6.55 3.37
C ASN A 28 0.63 -6.53 4.72
N TYR A 29 0.24 -5.36 5.18
CA TYR A 29 -0.28 -5.17 6.55
C TYR A 29 -1.59 -5.91 6.80
N SER A 30 -2.46 -6.05 5.82
CA SER A 30 -3.74 -6.79 5.94
C SER A 30 -3.50 -8.27 6.24
N ASP A 31 -2.61 -8.92 5.49
CA ASP A 31 -2.25 -10.32 5.72
C ASP A 31 -1.47 -10.50 7.01
N SER A 32 -0.56 -9.57 7.32
CA SER A 32 0.15 -9.53 8.59
C SER A 32 -0.81 -9.49 9.77
N TYR A 33 -1.80 -8.60 9.74
CA TYR A 33 -2.83 -8.50 10.79
C TYR A 33 -3.60 -9.80 10.95
N ARG A 34 -4.00 -10.44 9.85
CA ARG A 34 -4.71 -11.72 9.86
C ARG A 34 -3.89 -12.84 10.52
N TYR A 35 -2.61 -12.96 10.15
CA TYR A 35 -1.71 -13.96 10.72
C TYR A 35 -1.42 -13.70 12.21
N LEU A 36 -1.12 -12.47 12.58
CA LEU A 36 -0.85 -12.09 13.97
C LEU A 36 -2.08 -12.28 14.86
N SER A 37 -3.28 -11.90 14.41
CA SER A 37 -4.53 -12.12 15.13
C SER A 37 -4.84 -13.61 15.31
N SER A 38 -4.56 -14.43 14.30
CA SER A 38 -4.71 -15.88 14.40
C SER A 38 -3.70 -16.50 15.36
N SER A 39 -2.45 -16.02 15.32
CA SER A 39 -1.40 -16.41 16.27
C SER A 39 -1.80 -16.11 17.71
N TYR A 40 -2.31 -14.89 17.98
CA TYR A 40 -2.76 -14.48 19.31
C TYR A 40 -3.87 -15.37 19.84
N ARG A 41 -4.85 -15.72 19.01
CA ARG A 41 -5.99 -16.57 19.39
C ARG A 41 -5.59 -18.01 19.66
N LYS A 42 -4.61 -18.57 18.92
CA LYS A 42 -4.12 -19.94 19.09
C LYS A 42 -3.15 -20.10 20.24
N ALA A 43 -2.52 -19.01 20.68
CA ALA A 43 -1.58 -19.05 21.80
C ALA A 43 -2.31 -19.36 23.13
N PRO A 44 -1.77 -20.27 23.96
CA PRO A 44 -2.39 -20.64 25.23
C PRO A 44 -2.44 -19.45 26.20
N GLU A 45 -3.56 -19.32 26.93
CA GLU A 45 -3.79 -18.15 27.79
C GLU A 45 -2.89 -18.10 29.02
N LYS A 46 -2.65 -19.22 29.64
CA LYS A 46 -2.00 -19.26 30.95
C LYS A 46 -0.47 -19.36 30.92
N THR A 47 0.10 -19.92 29.85
CA THR A 47 1.55 -20.25 29.81
C THR A 47 2.36 -19.38 28.85
N ALA A 48 1.72 -18.73 27.87
CA ALA A 48 2.41 -17.99 26.80
C ALA A 48 2.33 -16.47 26.96
N HIS A 49 2.41 -15.96 28.17
CA HIS A 49 2.20 -14.53 28.46
C HIS A 49 3.15 -13.62 27.70
N GLY A 50 4.46 -13.84 27.81
CA GLY A 50 5.45 -13.05 27.09
C GLY A 50 5.32 -13.13 25.56
N PHE A 51 4.94 -14.30 25.01
CA PHE A 51 4.67 -14.45 23.59
C PHE A 51 3.45 -13.61 23.16
N LYS A 52 2.35 -13.66 23.91
CA LYS A 52 1.16 -12.83 23.64
C LYS A 52 1.46 -11.35 23.73
N THR A 53 2.28 -10.93 24.69
CA THR A 53 2.75 -9.55 24.80
C THR A 53 3.48 -9.11 23.53
N LEU A 54 4.42 -9.94 23.05
CA LEU A 54 5.15 -9.65 21.81
C LEU A 54 4.22 -9.59 20.59
N VAL A 55 3.29 -10.54 20.44
CA VAL A 55 2.31 -10.54 19.35
C VAL A 55 1.45 -9.27 19.38
N ASN A 56 1.01 -8.83 20.56
CA ASN A 56 0.21 -7.62 20.72
C ASN A 56 1.00 -6.34 20.36
N LYS A 57 2.28 -6.27 20.72
CA LYS A 57 3.15 -5.16 20.28
C LYS A 57 3.16 -5.03 18.75
N TYR A 58 3.32 -6.15 18.04
CA TYR A 58 3.26 -6.17 16.57
C TYR A 58 1.86 -5.84 16.02
N LEU A 59 0.79 -6.37 16.64
CA LEU A 59 -0.59 -6.08 16.24
C LEU A 59 -0.91 -4.59 16.31
N ILE A 60 -0.54 -3.92 17.41
CA ILE A 60 -0.74 -2.47 17.57
C ILE A 60 -0.02 -1.69 16.46
N LEU A 61 1.23 -2.04 16.15
CA LEU A 61 1.99 -1.35 15.12
C LEU A 61 1.41 -1.58 13.72
N VAL A 62 1.00 -2.81 13.42
CA VAL A 62 0.39 -3.15 12.13
C VAL A 62 -0.95 -2.44 11.95
N GLN A 63 -1.79 -2.37 12.96
CA GLN A 63 -3.05 -1.60 12.93
C GLN A 63 -2.78 -0.12 12.67
N LEU A 64 -1.79 0.48 13.36
CA LEU A 64 -1.40 1.86 13.11
C LEU A 64 -0.94 2.08 11.66
N LEU A 65 -0.17 1.15 11.09
CA LEU A 65 0.30 1.22 9.71
C LEU A 65 -0.82 1.05 8.69
N MET A 66 -1.89 0.31 9.03
CA MET A 66 -3.13 0.26 8.24
C MET A 66 -3.93 1.57 8.30
N GLY A 67 -3.62 2.44 9.26
CA GLY A 67 -4.35 3.69 9.53
C GLY A 67 -5.51 3.53 10.50
N GLU A 68 -5.64 2.38 11.13
CA GLU A 68 -6.60 2.11 12.18
C GLU A 68 -6.00 2.43 13.54
N ILE A 69 -6.69 3.22 14.34
CA ILE A 69 -6.24 3.58 15.69
C ILE A 69 -7.08 2.77 16.69
N PRO A 70 -6.53 1.69 17.27
CA PRO A 70 -7.25 0.91 18.26
C PRO A 70 -7.55 1.74 19.51
N ASP A 71 -8.71 1.50 20.13
CA ASP A 71 -9.06 2.19 21.36
C ASP A 71 -8.32 1.59 22.55
N ILE A 72 -7.56 2.43 23.25
CA ILE A 72 -6.75 2.04 24.42
C ILE A 72 -7.62 1.39 25.50
N LYS A 73 -8.84 1.90 25.72
CA LYS A 73 -9.77 1.33 26.71
C LYS A 73 -10.21 -0.09 26.34
N SER A 74 -10.39 -0.36 25.06
CA SER A 74 -10.73 -1.69 24.57
C SER A 74 -9.57 -2.66 24.75
N LEU A 75 -8.34 -2.23 24.45
CA LEU A 75 -7.13 -3.04 24.64
C LEU A 75 -6.89 -3.38 26.11
N MET A 76 -7.12 -2.44 27.03
CA MET A 76 -7.01 -2.68 28.47
C MET A 76 -8.09 -3.60 29.01
N LYS A 77 -9.36 -3.46 28.55
CA LYS A 77 -10.48 -4.31 29.01
C LYS A 77 -10.35 -5.75 28.56
N SER A 78 -9.76 -5.99 27.38
CA SER A 78 -9.61 -7.35 26.85
C SER A 78 -8.46 -8.16 27.46
N ASN A 79 -7.86 -7.68 28.58
CA ASN A 79 -6.66 -8.27 29.20
C ASN A 79 -5.51 -8.53 28.21
N GLN A 80 -5.50 -7.82 27.08
CA GLN A 80 -4.42 -7.92 26.10
C GLN A 80 -3.14 -7.24 26.59
N ILE A 81 -3.30 -6.30 27.54
CA ILE A 81 -2.19 -5.58 28.17
C ILE A 81 -2.15 -5.99 29.64
N SER A 82 -1.24 -6.89 29.96
CA SER A 82 -1.04 -7.35 31.34
C SER A 82 -0.06 -6.46 32.12
N ASP A 83 0.99 -5.97 31.44
CA ASP A 83 2.03 -5.11 32.03
C ASP A 83 2.06 -3.76 31.32
N TYR A 84 1.51 -2.75 31.97
CA TYR A 84 1.46 -1.38 31.46
C TYR A 84 2.85 -0.80 31.14
N THR A 85 3.85 -1.19 31.88
CA THR A 85 5.24 -0.71 31.73
C THR A 85 5.84 -1.12 30.39
N GLU A 86 5.65 -2.37 29.97
CA GLU A 86 6.16 -2.87 28.68
C GLU A 86 5.42 -2.29 27.48
N PHE A 87 4.13 -2.00 27.62
CA PHE A 87 3.30 -1.40 26.56
C PHE A 87 3.37 0.12 26.51
N LYS A 88 3.94 0.79 27.53
CA LYS A 88 4.02 2.25 27.60
C LYS A 88 4.54 2.90 26.31
N PRO A 89 5.64 2.44 25.67
CA PRO A 89 6.10 3.02 24.40
C PRO A 89 5.08 2.89 23.27
N TYR A 90 4.40 1.77 23.16
CA TYR A 90 3.41 1.49 22.13
C TYR A 90 2.11 2.29 22.33
N LEU A 91 1.66 2.43 23.58
CA LEU A 91 0.51 3.27 23.93
C LEU A 91 0.80 4.76 23.68
N LEU A 92 2.05 5.19 23.92
CA LEU A 92 2.47 6.53 23.57
C LEU A 92 2.42 6.76 22.04
N MET A 93 2.86 5.77 21.24
CA MET A 93 2.74 5.83 19.79
C MET A 93 1.29 5.95 19.32
N LEU A 94 0.36 5.22 19.92
CA LEU A 94 -1.08 5.38 19.65
C LEU A 94 -1.55 6.82 19.88
N LYS A 95 -1.13 7.43 21.01
CA LYS A 95 -1.48 8.81 21.34
C LYS A 95 -0.89 9.81 20.35
N ILE A 96 0.38 9.63 19.97
CA ILE A 96 1.09 10.47 19.01
C ILE A 96 0.42 10.41 17.63
N VAL A 97 0.09 9.22 17.15
CA VAL A 97 -0.61 9.06 15.87
C VAL A 97 -1.97 9.72 15.91
N ARG A 98 -2.72 9.60 17.00
CA ARG A 98 -4.01 10.27 17.19
C ARG A 98 -3.88 11.80 17.18
N ASN A 99 -2.82 12.32 17.78
CA ASN A 99 -2.55 13.77 17.83
C ASN A 99 -1.99 14.31 16.51
N GLY A 100 -1.28 13.48 15.75
CA GLY A 100 -0.62 13.91 14.52
C GLY A 100 0.58 14.84 14.76
N ASN A 101 1.28 14.73 15.91
CA ASN A 101 2.39 15.61 16.28
C ASN A 101 3.73 14.92 16.02
N LEU A 102 4.53 15.49 15.09
CA LEU A 102 5.83 14.95 14.70
C LEU A 102 6.92 15.14 15.75
N ASP A 103 6.87 16.20 16.56
CA ASP A 103 7.87 16.42 17.59
C ASP A 103 7.74 15.39 18.71
N GLU A 104 6.50 15.13 19.15
CA GLU A 104 6.25 14.05 20.12
C GLU A 104 6.74 12.70 19.56
N PHE A 105 6.61 12.48 18.26
CA PHE A 105 7.13 11.27 17.63
C PHE A 105 8.66 11.21 17.67
N LYS A 106 9.36 12.32 17.32
CA LYS A 106 10.83 12.40 17.39
C LYS A 106 11.33 12.17 18.82
N GLN A 107 10.68 12.78 19.82
CA GLN A 107 11.00 12.61 21.22
C GLN A 107 10.81 11.15 21.68
N ALA A 108 9.67 10.55 21.34
CA ALA A 108 9.40 9.15 21.67
C ALA A 108 10.39 8.17 21.01
N MET A 109 10.87 8.48 19.80
CA MET A 109 11.92 7.69 19.15
C MET A 109 13.26 7.80 19.87
N ASN A 110 13.60 8.97 20.42
CA ASN A 110 14.83 9.16 21.18
C ASN A 110 14.74 8.48 22.57
N ASP A 111 13.59 8.60 23.24
CA ASP A 111 13.41 8.08 24.60
C ASP A 111 13.29 6.55 24.63
N PHE A 112 12.58 5.97 23.66
CA PHE A 112 12.24 4.54 23.63
C PHE A 112 12.88 3.77 22.47
N GLY A 113 13.81 4.38 21.73
CA GLY A 113 14.49 3.74 20.57
C GLY A 113 15.11 2.39 20.93
N ASN A 114 15.78 2.30 22.08
CA ASN A 114 16.40 1.05 22.56
C ASN A 114 15.37 -0.07 22.79
N ASN A 115 14.21 0.25 23.39
CA ASN A 115 13.14 -0.73 23.61
C ASN A 115 12.59 -1.26 22.27
N PHE A 116 12.46 -0.41 21.25
CA PHE A 116 12.02 -0.83 19.92
C PHE A 116 13.05 -1.67 19.18
N HIS A 117 14.36 -1.45 19.44
CA HIS A 117 15.43 -2.30 18.93
C HIS A 117 15.42 -3.68 19.57
N GLU A 118 15.29 -3.76 20.91
CA GLU A 118 15.21 -5.02 21.64
C GLU A 118 14.00 -5.88 21.20
N ASP A 119 12.84 -5.24 21.01
CA ASP A 119 11.62 -5.90 20.52
C ASP A 119 11.69 -6.24 19.00
N GLY A 120 12.69 -5.74 18.28
CA GLY A 120 12.82 -5.91 16.81
C GLY A 120 11.76 -5.19 16.00
N THR A 121 11.12 -4.16 16.56
CA THR A 121 10.02 -3.39 15.95
C THR A 121 10.45 -2.03 15.40
N PHE A 122 11.69 -1.64 15.59
CA PHE A 122 12.22 -0.31 15.21
C PHE A 122 11.89 0.09 13.77
N ASN A 123 12.08 -0.80 12.81
CA ASN A 123 11.80 -0.51 11.40
C ASN A 123 10.30 -0.23 11.13
N LEU A 124 9.40 -0.93 11.84
CA LEU A 124 7.96 -0.70 11.72
C LEU A 124 7.58 0.64 12.36
N VAL A 125 8.16 0.96 13.52
CA VAL A 125 7.93 2.25 14.19
C VAL A 125 8.41 3.42 13.34
N GLN A 126 9.56 3.30 12.67
CA GLN A 126 10.05 4.33 11.77
C GLN A 126 9.08 4.61 10.60
N ARG A 127 8.39 3.58 10.10
CA ARG A 127 7.37 3.74 9.05
C ARG A 127 6.12 4.48 9.55
N ILE A 128 5.82 4.45 10.86
CA ILE A 128 4.67 5.16 11.45
C ILE A 128 4.79 6.68 11.27
N ARG A 129 6.00 7.24 11.08
CA ARG A 129 6.18 8.67 10.76
C ARG A 129 5.22 9.15 9.67
N HIS A 130 5.03 8.39 8.60
CA HIS A 130 4.11 8.76 7.52
C HIS A 130 2.65 8.77 7.97
N VAL A 131 2.26 7.87 8.86
CA VAL A 131 0.91 7.81 9.41
C VAL A 131 0.64 9.01 10.31
N VAL A 132 1.63 9.43 11.12
CA VAL A 132 1.55 10.64 11.95
C VAL A 132 1.33 11.88 11.08
N ILE A 133 2.10 12.03 9.99
CA ILE A 133 1.93 13.15 9.05
C ILE A 133 0.54 13.14 8.43
N LYS A 134 0.07 11.98 7.96
CA LYS A 134 -1.27 11.84 7.38
C LYS A 134 -2.37 12.21 8.39
N ALA A 135 -2.22 11.80 9.64
CA ALA A 135 -3.16 12.15 10.71
C ALA A 135 -3.15 13.67 11.00
N GLY A 136 -1.98 14.30 11.05
CA GLY A 136 -1.82 15.73 11.20
C GLY A 136 -2.45 16.52 10.06
N LEU A 137 -2.21 16.11 8.81
CA LEU A 137 -2.83 16.71 7.61
C LEU A 137 -4.35 16.60 7.63
N ARG A 138 -4.88 15.41 8.00
CA ARG A 138 -6.34 15.22 8.12
C ARG A 138 -6.95 16.15 9.15
N LYS A 139 -6.28 16.36 10.28
CA LYS A 139 -6.72 17.29 11.33
C LYS A 139 -6.69 18.75 10.86
N ILE A 140 -5.65 19.15 10.14
CA ILE A 140 -5.56 20.48 9.53
C ILE A 140 -6.68 20.69 8.52
N ASN A 141 -6.93 19.71 7.64
CA ASN A 141 -8.00 19.81 6.64
C ASN A 141 -9.40 19.94 7.25
N LEU A 142 -9.64 19.30 8.41
CA LEU A 142 -10.89 19.47 9.15
C LEU A 142 -11.05 20.86 9.76
N SER A 143 -9.94 21.54 10.09
CA SER A 143 -9.94 22.82 10.76
C SER A 143 -9.95 24.01 9.81
N TYR A 144 -9.45 23.87 8.59
CA TYR A 144 -9.24 24.94 7.63
C TYR A 144 -9.82 24.60 6.25
N SER A 145 -10.65 25.50 5.72
CA SER A 145 -11.14 25.39 4.34
C SER A 145 -10.07 25.84 3.33
N ARG A 146 -9.24 26.82 3.70
CA ARG A 146 -8.10 27.29 2.92
C ARG A 146 -6.93 27.59 3.86
N ILE A 147 -5.74 27.10 3.52
CA ILE A 147 -4.53 27.28 4.34
C ILE A 147 -3.29 27.41 3.45
N SER A 148 -2.32 28.25 3.83
CA SER A 148 -1.06 28.40 3.10
C SER A 148 -0.16 27.17 3.32
N ILE A 149 0.69 26.83 2.33
CA ILE A 149 1.66 25.75 2.45
C ILE A 149 2.66 26.04 3.57
N LYS A 150 3.01 27.32 3.78
CA LYS A 150 3.88 27.77 4.88
C LYS A 150 3.31 27.45 6.24
N ASP A 151 2.04 27.80 6.47
CA ASP A 151 1.37 27.51 7.75
C ASP A 151 1.27 26.01 8.01
N ILE A 152 1.07 25.20 6.95
CA ILE A 152 1.08 23.74 7.09
C ILE A 152 2.48 23.25 7.49
N THR A 153 3.53 23.79 6.87
CA THR A 153 4.92 23.44 7.18
C THR A 153 5.25 23.74 8.64
N GLU A 154 4.87 24.92 9.13
CA GLU A 154 5.06 25.33 10.53
C GLU A 154 4.26 24.44 11.50
N LYS A 155 2.97 24.17 11.19
CA LYS A 155 2.10 23.35 12.06
C LYS A 155 2.57 21.89 12.13
N LEU A 156 3.05 21.33 11.05
CA LEU A 156 3.59 19.98 11.00
C LEU A 156 5.09 19.92 11.35
N LYS A 157 5.74 21.08 11.55
CA LYS A 157 7.17 21.22 11.85
C LYS A 157 8.05 20.43 10.87
N LEU A 158 7.74 20.61 9.59
CA LEU A 158 8.53 20.10 8.48
C LEU A 158 9.63 21.10 8.13
N GLU A 159 10.70 20.64 7.51
CA GLU A 159 11.89 21.47 7.26
C GLU A 159 11.75 22.33 5.99
N ASN A 160 11.05 21.83 4.96
CA ASN A 160 10.98 22.45 3.66
C ASN A 160 9.54 22.59 3.14
N GLU A 161 9.20 23.76 2.59
CA GLU A 161 7.90 24.02 1.96
C GLU A 161 7.65 23.11 0.74
N LYS A 162 8.71 22.86 -0.08
CA LYS A 162 8.62 21.98 -1.26
C LYS A 162 8.30 20.53 -0.87
N GLU A 163 8.97 20.01 0.16
CA GLU A 163 8.66 18.69 0.69
C GLU A 163 7.23 18.60 1.22
N THR A 164 6.78 19.66 1.90
CA THR A 164 5.40 19.75 2.40
C THR A 164 4.40 19.66 1.26
N GLU A 165 4.63 20.37 0.15
CA GLU A 165 3.77 20.31 -1.03
C GLU A 165 3.71 18.90 -1.63
N TYR A 166 4.85 18.21 -1.78
CA TYR A 166 4.89 16.82 -2.24
C TYR A 166 4.16 15.86 -1.30
N ILE A 167 4.32 16.04 0.01
CA ILE A 167 3.63 15.23 1.03
C ILE A 167 2.12 15.43 0.94
N ILE A 168 1.66 16.68 0.77
CA ILE A 168 0.25 17.03 0.60
C ILE A 168 -0.29 16.40 -0.70
N ALA A 169 0.41 16.55 -1.81
CA ALA A 169 0.02 15.97 -3.09
C ALA A 169 -0.10 14.43 -3.01
N LYS A 170 0.86 13.79 -2.33
CA LYS A 170 0.80 12.35 -2.06
C LYS A 170 -0.39 11.97 -1.18
N ALA A 171 -0.67 12.74 -0.14
CA ALA A 171 -1.79 12.50 0.76
C ALA A 171 -3.14 12.64 0.05
N ILE A 172 -3.29 13.60 -0.85
CA ILE A 172 -4.48 13.76 -1.71
C ILE A 172 -4.63 12.56 -2.66
N ARG A 173 -3.53 12.16 -3.31
CA ARG A 173 -3.52 10.97 -4.18
C ARG A 173 -3.89 9.68 -3.44
N ASP A 174 -3.40 9.53 -2.22
CA ASP A 174 -3.69 8.37 -1.36
C ASP A 174 -5.11 8.43 -0.75
N GLY A 175 -5.90 9.47 -1.05
CA GLY A 175 -7.27 9.60 -0.57
C GLY A 175 -7.40 9.90 0.94
N VAL A 176 -6.36 10.43 1.57
CA VAL A 176 -6.37 10.78 3.01
C VAL A 176 -7.36 11.90 3.29
N PHE A 177 -7.43 12.88 2.39
CA PHE A 177 -8.39 13.99 2.40
C PHE A 177 -8.56 14.55 0.98
N LEU A 178 -9.65 15.26 0.75
CA LEU A 178 -9.98 15.87 -0.53
C LEU A 178 -9.61 17.35 -0.52
N ALA A 179 -8.65 17.73 -1.35
CA ALA A 179 -8.22 19.13 -1.49
C ALA A 179 -7.63 19.40 -2.87
N THR A 180 -7.50 20.67 -3.21
CA THR A 180 -6.78 21.16 -4.40
C THR A 180 -5.59 21.99 -3.95
N ILE A 181 -4.46 21.84 -4.64
CA ILE A 181 -3.25 22.63 -4.41
C ILE A 181 -3.18 23.69 -5.49
N ASN A 182 -3.06 24.95 -5.09
CA ASN A 182 -2.72 26.05 -5.99
C ASN A 182 -1.24 26.40 -5.80
N HIS A 183 -0.40 25.87 -6.69
CA HIS A 183 1.04 26.04 -6.63
C HIS A 183 1.47 27.52 -6.81
N LYS A 184 0.77 28.26 -7.69
CA LYS A 184 1.11 29.66 -7.99
C LYS A 184 0.94 30.58 -6.78
N GLU A 185 -0.12 30.38 -6.02
CA GLU A 185 -0.47 31.18 -4.85
C GLU A 185 -0.02 30.53 -3.53
N GLY A 186 0.52 29.31 -3.57
CA GLY A 186 1.09 28.61 -2.43
C GLY A 186 0.08 28.26 -1.33
N TYR A 187 -1.15 27.88 -1.71
CA TYR A 187 -2.17 27.46 -0.75
C TYR A 187 -2.84 26.12 -1.13
N VAL A 188 -3.44 25.52 -0.14
CA VAL A 188 -4.26 24.31 -0.24
C VAL A 188 -5.69 24.67 0.11
N GLN A 189 -6.63 24.28 -0.72
CA GLN A 189 -8.06 24.46 -0.51
C GLN A 189 -8.75 23.11 -0.34
N SER A 190 -9.40 22.93 0.80
CA SER A 190 -10.22 21.76 1.08
C SER A 190 -11.42 21.71 0.14
N LYS A 191 -11.74 20.53 -0.39
CA LYS A 191 -13.00 20.29 -1.08
C LYS A 191 -14.04 19.77 -0.10
N GLU A 192 -15.29 20.18 -0.30
CA GLU A 192 -16.41 19.59 0.43
C GLU A 192 -16.51 18.10 0.16
N ILE A 193 -16.87 17.35 1.17
CA ILE A 193 -17.12 15.90 1.04
C ILE A 193 -18.44 15.77 0.30
N GLN A 194 -18.36 15.58 -1.01
CA GLN A 194 -19.53 15.21 -1.82
C GLN A 194 -19.62 13.68 -1.90
N ASP A 195 -20.83 13.19 -1.93
CA ASP A 195 -21.04 11.77 -2.20
C ASP A 195 -20.54 11.44 -3.61
N ILE A 196 -19.47 10.64 -3.69
CA ILE A 196 -18.81 10.28 -4.94
C ILE A 196 -19.79 9.58 -5.88
N TYR A 197 -20.74 8.81 -5.35
CA TYR A 197 -21.74 8.08 -6.13
C TYR A 197 -22.81 8.98 -6.74
N SER A 198 -23.02 10.18 -6.20
CA SER A 198 -23.91 11.20 -6.78
C SER A 198 -23.25 12.03 -7.87
N THR A 199 -21.94 11.88 -8.08
CA THR A 199 -21.13 12.59 -9.09
C THR A 199 -20.78 11.68 -10.26
N PHE A 200 -20.27 12.28 -11.36
CA PHE A 200 -19.79 11.52 -12.53
C PHE A 200 -18.37 10.94 -12.35
N GLU A 201 -17.76 11.02 -11.18
CA GLU A 201 -16.41 10.50 -10.95
C GLU A 201 -16.28 8.97 -11.16
N PRO A 202 -17.20 8.13 -10.66
CA PRO A 202 -17.16 6.70 -10.96
C PRO A 202 -17.22 6.40 -12.45
N GLN A 203 -18.09 7.14 -13.19
CA GLN A 203 -18.20 7.01 -14.63
C GLN A 203 -16.91 7.36 -15.36
N LYS A 204 -16.21 8.43 -14.95
CA LYS A 204 -14.91 8.81 -15.52
C LYS A 204 -13.86 7.73 -15.31
N SER A 205 -13.81 7.14 -14.12
CA SER A 205 -12.89 6.04 -13.82
C SER A 205 -13.12 4.82 -14.70
N TYR A 206 -14.39 4.44 -14.91
CA TYR A 206 -14.74 3.34 -15.82
C TYR A 206 -14.47 3.70 -17.28
N LEU A 207 -14.76 4.94 -17.70
CA LEU A 207 -14.50 5.41 -19.04
C LEU A 207 -13.01 5.31 -19.41
N THR A 208 -12.13 5.71 -18.50
CA THR A 208 -10.67 5.59 -18.70
C THR A 208 -10.24 4.14 -18.90
N ARG A 209 -10.80 3.21 -18.11
CA ARG A 209 -10.52 1.76 -18.27
C ARG A 209 -11.06 1.22 -19.61
N ILE A 210 -12.26 1.63 -20.02
CA ILE A 210 -12.86 1.22 -21.28
C ILE A 210 -12.04 1.76 -22.46
N GLN A 211 -11.60 3.02 -22.40
CA GLN A 211 -10.73 3.61 -23.43
C GLN A 211 -9.40 2.86 -23.56
N PHE A 212 -8.77 2.52 -22.42
CA PHE A 212 -7.54 1.73 -22.41
C PHE A 212 -7.74 0.35 -23.06
N LEU A 213 -8.82 -0.36 -22.72
CA LEU A 213 -9.14 -1.65 -23.33
C LEU A 213 -9.43 -1.55 -24.82
N ASN A 214 -10.15 -0.50 -25.25
CA ASN A 214 -10.41 -0.26 -26.66
C ASN A 214 -9.12 0.03 -27.44
N ASN A 215 -8.18 0.76 -26.86
CA ASN A 215 -6.88 1.01 -27.47
C ASN A 215 -6.09 -0.30 -27.66
N ILE A 216 -6.02 -1.14 -26.60
CA ILE A 216 -5.40 -2.48 -26.70
C ILE A 216 -6.08 -3.33 -27.76
N LEU A 217 -7.42 -3.34 -27.81
CA LEU A 217 -8.17 -4.09 -28.81
C LEU A 217 -7.85 -3.63 -30.24
N THR A 218 -7.75 -2.31 -30.44
CA THR A 218 -7.40 -1.76 -31.77
C THR A 218 -5.97 -2.09 -32.17
N GLU A 219 -5.02 -2.04 -31.23
CA GLU A 219 -3.63 -2.45 -31.49
C GLU A 219 -3.50 -3.94 -31.77
N ALA A 220 -4.20 -4.78 -30.99
CA ALA A 220 -4.23 -6.21 -31.22
C ALA A 220 -4.81 -6.56 -32.63
N LYS A 221 -5.91 -5.91 -33.01
CA LYS A 221 -6.49 -6.09 -34.36
C LYS A 221 -5.53 -5.66 -35.49
N LYS A 222 -4.80 -4.56 -35.30
CA LYS A 222 -3.77 -4.12 -36.24
C LYS A 222 -2.64 -5.14 -36.35
N SER A 223 -2.15 -5.65 -35.24
CA SER A 223 -1.09 -6.65 -35.20
C SER A 223 -1.51 -7.97 -35.87
N MET A 224 -2.78 -8.38 -35.69
CA MET A 224 -3.33 -9.57 -36.37
C MET A 224 -3.44 -9.37 -37.88
N LYS A 225 -3.89 -8.19 -38.33
CA LYS A 225 -3.95 -7.89 -39.78
C LYS A 225 -2.56 -7.89 -40.41
N TYR A 226 -1.58 -7.32 -39.74
CA TYR A 226 -0.21 -7.26 -40.25
C TYR A 226 0.41 -8.65 -40.42
N SER A 227 0.11 -9.61 -39.54
CA SER A 227 0.56 -10.99 -39.69
C SER A 227 -0.16 -11.71 -40.87
N GLN A 228 -1.44 -11.44 -41.09
CA GLN A 228 -2.20 -12.01 -42.22
C GLN A 228 -1.70 -11.46 -43.55
N GLU A 229 -1.48 -10.17 -43.67
CA GLU A 229 -0.92 -9.56 -44.89
C GLU A 229 0.48 -10.11 -45.22
N GLN A 230 1.32 -10.35 -44.19
CA GLN A 230 2.63 -10.99 -44.39
C GLN A 230 2.53 -12.46 -44.82
N GLU A 231 1.53 -13.20 -44.37
CA GLU A 231 1.29 -14.57 -44.82
C GLU A 231 0.73 -14.61 -46.25
N GLU A 232 -0.15 -13.67 -46.61
CA GLU A 232 -0.67 -13.55 -47.95
C GLU A 232 0.44 -13.19 -48.94
N VAL A 233 1.26 -12.20 -48.64
CA VAL A 233 2.44 -11.82 -49.44
C VAL A 233 3.44 -12.98 -49.53
N LYS A 234 3.67 -13.76 -48.52
CA LYS A 234 4.53 -14.95 -48.56
C LYS A 234 3.93 -16.08 -49.41
N LYS A 235 2.61 -16.21 -49.43
CA LYS A 235 1.91 -17.19 -50.26
C LYS A 235 1.96 -16.77 -51.75
N GLU A 236 1.75 -15.49 -52.05
CA GLU A 236 1.88 -14.95 -53.40
C GLU A 236 3.30 -15.02 -53.96
N LEU A 237 4.34 -14.78 -53.13
CA LEU A 237 5.73 -14.96 -53.52
C LEU A 237 6.05 -16.41 -53.81
N LYS A 238 5.59 -17.36 -53.00
CA LYS A 238 5.78 -18.78 -53.25
C LYS A 238 5.05 -19.32 -54.45
N SER A 239 3.84 -18.79 -54.77
CA SER A 239 3.14 -19.18 -55.96
C SER A 239 3.83 -18.67 -57.25
N LYS A 240 4.39 -17.45 -57.22
CA LYS A 240 5.19 -16.91 -58.31
C LYS A 240 6.50 -17.68 -58.53
N GLU A 241 7.21 -18.08 -57.46
CA GLU A 241 8.42 -18.91 -57.56
C GLU A 241 8.11 -20.30 -58.16
N LEU A 242 6.91 -20.85 -57.91
CA LEU A 242 6.49 -22.12 -58.48
C LEU A 242 6.12 -21.97 -59.99
N GLU A 243 5.46 -20.88 -60.37
CA GLU A 243 5.13 -20.60 -61.76
C GLU A 243 6.40 -20.32 -62.61
N GLU A 244 7.37 -19.59 -62.07
CA GLU A 244 8.66 -19.35 -62.76
C GLU A 244 9.53 -20.63 -62.85
N GLY A 245 9.35 -21.56 -61.91
CA GLY A 245 10.04 -22.90 -61.92
C GLY A 245 9.50 -23.83 -62.99
N ASP A 246 8.19 -23.84 -63.24
CA ASP A 246 7.56 -24.67 -64.26
C ASP A 246 7.85 -24.15 -65.67
N ASP A 247 7.98 -22.83 -65.86
CA ASP A 247 8.34 -22.27 -67.19
C ASP A 247 9.80 -22.56 -67.60
N MET A 248 10.70 -22.82 -66.65
CA MET A 248 12.08 -23.20 -66.99
C MET A 248 12.22 -24.68 -67.36
N ASP A 249 11.37 -25.58 -66.88
CA ASP A 249 11.43 -27.01 -67.23
C ASP A 249 10.84 -27.30 -68.66
N VAL A 250 9.95 -26.45 -69.14
CA VAL A 250 9.35 -26.60 -70.51
C VAL A 250 10.33 -26.18 -71.61
N SER A 251 11.29 -25.25 -71.33
CA SER A 251 12.25 -24.79 -72.34
C SER A 251 13.44 -25.73 -72.59
N PHE A 252 13.63 -26.77 -71.78
CA PHE A 252 14.72 -27.73 -71.94
C PHE A 252 14.33 -28.98 -72.71
N HIS A 253 13.04 -29.16 -73.07
CA HIS A 253 12.55 -30.34 -73.83
C HIS A 253 12.40 -30.10 -75.32
N ASP A 254 12.56 -28.85 -75.77
CA ASP A 254 12.47 -28.47 -77.23
C ASP A 254 13.82 -28.35 -77.96
N ILE A 255 14.92 -28.79 -77.30
CA ILE A 255 16.26 -28.76 -77.88
C ILE A 255 16.94 -30.14 -77.80
N LEU A 256 16.24 -31.20 -78.29
CA LEU A 256 16.88 -32.47 -78.60
C LEU A 256 16.23 -33.14 -79.79
#